data_a0b24693df38e15759b798eadcdf446b
#
_entry.id   a0b24693df38e15759b798eadcdf446b
#
_cell.length_a   1.000
_cell.length_b   1.000
_cell.length_c   1.000
_cell.angle_alpha   90.00
_cell.angle_beta   90.00
_cell.angle_gamma   90.00
#
_symmetry.space_group_name_H-M   'P 1'
#
loop_
_entity.id
_entity.type
_entity.pdbx_description
1 polymer ?
#
loop_
_entity_poly.entity_id
_entity_poly.type
_entity_poly.pdbx_seq_one_letter_code
_entity_poly.pdbx_strand_id
1 'polypeptide(L)'
;GGMTKAEAENAVDDHIAGLLSRKVVIQIGENELETDFESLGMHFSEEKLIDQAYAVGKKGNLIKRMREVENAHQSGKTFALKYSFDEQKLKEYVEKECTQFDVKAKNSKLSLKNGRFVASKERTGRELQVDQTIDRIRKTLQESDQSDSYTVQAIVETTEPKYTQEMVSKCQDLLGRYSTSYATSTAARATNVQTAAGRINGTILYPGKTFSTIKVIKERTEANGYKSASEYSSGKVVDGVGGGVCQVSTTLYNAVIN
;
A
#
# COMPACT_ATOMS: atom_id res chain seq x y z
N GLY A 1 -27.17 24.98 32.69
CA GLY A 1 -27.71 24.97 34.06
C GLY A 1 -29.16 24.54 34.09
N GLY A 2 -29.61 23.88 35.18
CA GLY A 2 -31.00 23.44 35.31
C GLY A 2 -31.28 22.01 34.88
N MET A 3 -30.31 21.28 34.36
CA MET A 3 -30.43 19.86 33.97
C MET A 3 -30.20 18.95 35.19
N THR A 4 -30.87 17.84 35.21
CA THR A 4 -30.51 16.69 36.06
C THR A 4 -29.19 16.10 35.61
N LYS A 5 -28.60 15.22 36.44
CA LYS A 5 -27.34 14.54 36.05
C LYS A 5 -27.54 13.67 34.80
N ALA A 6 -28.64 12.91 34.71
CA ALA A 6 -28.98 12.09 33.59
C ALA A 6 -29.21 12.87 32.28
N GLU A 7 -29.89 14.01 32.36
CA GLU A 7 -30.08 14.91 31.20
C GLU A 7 -28.73 15.51 30.72
N ALA A 8 -27.81 15.81 31.65
CA ALA A 8 -26.48 16.28 31.29
C ALA A 8 -25.61 15.18 30.67
N GLU A 9 -25.73 13.94 31.16
CA GLU A 9 -25.10 12.75 30.57
C GLU A 9 -25.57 12.56 29.13
N ASN A 10 -26.89 12.47 28.90
CA ASN A 10 -27.45 12.34 27.54
C ASN A 10 -27.01 13.48 26.60
N ALA A 11 -26.99 14.73 27.08
CA ALA A 11 -26.57 15.87 26.26
C ALA A 11 -25.06 15.82 25.88
N VAL A 12 -24.21 15.28 26.76
CA VAL A 12 -22.78 15.05 26.46
C VAL A 12 -22.60 13.88 25.49
N ASP A 13 -23.35 12.79 25.67
CA ASP A 13 -23.32 11.66 24.77
C ASP A 13 -23.75 12.03 23.36
N ASP A 14 -24.85 12.77 23.21
CA ASP A 14 -25.30 13.30 21.91
C ASP A 14 -24.24 14.22 21.26
N HIS A 15 -23.60 15.04 22.07
CA HIS A 15 -22.52 15.92 21.58
C HIS A 15 -21.29 15.11 21.12
N ILE A 16 -20.89 14.09 21.89
CA ILE A 16 -19.80 13.18 21.54
C ILE A 16 -20.12 12.41 20.25
N ALA A 17 -21.32 11.89 20.10
CA ALA A 17 -21.76 11.22 18.89
C ALA A 17 -21.67 12.14 17.65
N GLY A 18 -22.08 13.40 17.81
CA GLY A 18 -21.94 14.42 16.77
C GLY A 18 -20.47 14.74 16.43
N LEU A 19 -19.57 14.71 17.42
CA LEU A 19 -18.14 14.90 17.17
C LEU A 19 -17.53 13.69 16.44
N LEU A 20 -17.87 12.48 16.87
CA LEU A 20 -17.35 11.24 16.30
C LEU A 20 -17.77 11.02 14.83
N SER A 21 -18.96 11.51 14.46
CA SER A 21 -19.47 11.45 13.09
C SER A 21 -18.92 12.53 12.14
N ARG A 22 -18.03 13.42 12.61
CA ARG A 22 -17.44 14.43 11.74
C ARG A 22 -16.59 13.82 10.64
N LYS A 23 -16.71 14.41 9.45
CA LYS A 23 -16.05 13.94 8.24
C LYS A 23 -14.54 14.19 8.29
N VAL A 24 -13.79 13.13 7.96
CA VAL A 24 -12.35 13.18 7.72
C VAL A 24 -12.09 12.71 6.29
N VAL A 25 -11.34 13.49 5.52
CA VAL A 25 -10.89 13.13 4.18
C VAL A 25 -9.40 12.85 4.24
N ILE A 26 -9.01 11.62 3.92
CA ILE A 26 -7.61 11.21 3.81
C ILE A 26 -7.23 11.26 2.34
N GLN A 27 -6.35 12.19 1.95
CA GLN A 27 -5.84 12.31 0.59
C GLN A 27 -4.60 11.44 0.40
N ILE A 28 -4.65 10.49 -0.53
CA ILE A 28 -3.60 9.49 -0.80
C ILE A 28 -3.14 9.67 -2.24
N GLY A 29 -2.18 10.57 -2.45
CA GLY A 29 -1.79 11.01 -3.80
C GLY A 29 -2.96 11.70 -4.51
N GLU A 30 -3.46 11.11 -5.59
CA GLU A 30 -4.61 11.62 -6.36
C GLU A 30 -5.96 11.04 -5.89
N ASN A 31 -5.95 10.14 -4.92
CA ASN A 31 -7.17 9.50 -4.41
C ASN A 31 -7.59 10.13 -3.08
N GLU A 32 -8.88 10.06 -2.79
CA GLU A 32 -9.47 10.53 -1.55
C GLU A 32 -10.25 9.38 -0.90
N LEU A 33 -10.09 9.24 0.41
CA LEU A 33 -10.84 8.32 1.25
C LEU A 33 -11.61 9.12 2.29
N GLU A 34 -12.94 9.04 2.26
CA GLU A 34 -13.80 9.65 3.26
C GLU A 34 -14.01 8.70 4.44
N THR A 35 -13.90 9.24 5.65
CA THR A 35 -14.10 8.50 6.90
C THR A 35 -14.59 9.46 7.97
N ASP A 36 -14.72 8.97 9.20
CA ASP A 36 -15.09 9.73 10.39
C ASP A 36 -14.15 9.42 11.56
N PHE A 37 -14.32 10.15 12.67
CA PHE A 37 -13.47 9.98 13.85
C PHE A 37 -13.68 8.63 14.54
N GLU A 38 -14.90 8.08 14.54
CA GLU A 38 -15.20 6.81 15.16
C GLU A 38 -14.49 5.67 14.44
N SER A 39 -14.52 5.69 13.11
CA SER A 39 -13.84 4.72 12.25
C SER A 39 -12.33 4.74 12.44
N LEU A 40 -11.75 5.94 12.69
CA LEU A 40 -10.34 6.11 13.02
C LEU A 40 -9.98 5.72 14.46
N GLY A 41 -10.96 5.22 15.25
CA GLY A 41 -10.72 4.79 16.63
C GLY A 41 -10.61 5.94 17.64
N MET A 42 -11.07 7.15 17.31
CA MET A 42 -11.14 8.22 18.28
C MET A 42 -12.23 7.91 19.32
N HIS A 43 -11.94 8.22 20.56
CA HIS A 43 -12.90 8.13 21.64
C HIS A 43 -12.68 9.30 22.62
N PHE A 44 -13.77 9.73 23.26
CA PHE A 44 -13.75 10.78 24.25
C PHE A 44 -13.86 10.21 25.65
N SER A 45 -13.09 10.77 26.58
CA SER A 45 -13.20 10.45 28.01
C SER A 45 -14.06 11.49 28.70
N GLU A 46 -15.24 11.07 29.13
CA GLU A 46 -16.18 11.87 29.93
C GLU A 46 -16.10 11.56 31.43
N GLU A 47 -15.31 10.53 31.82
CA GLU A 47 -15.11 10.17 33.20
C GLU A 47 -14.76 11.42 34.05
N LYS A 48 -15.58 11.69 35.07
CA LYS A 48 -15.46 12.82 35.98
C LYS A 48 -15.87 14.18 35.42
N LEU A 49 -16.06 14.37 34.10
CA LEU A 49 -16.41 15.68 33.55
C LEU A 49 -17.78 16.13 34.07
N ILE A 50 -18.77 15.26 33.98
CA ILE A 50 -20.13 15.51 34.48
C ILE A 50 -20.13 15.64 36.00
N ASP A 51 -19.40 14.79 36.73
CA ASP A 51 -19.23 14.86 38.15
C ASP A 51 -18.57 16.17 38.62
N GLN A 52 -17.57 16.65 37.86
CA GLN A 52 -16.92 17.94 38.10
C GLN A 52 -17.89 19.10 37.85
N ALA A 53 -18.64 19.07 36.74
CA ALA A 53 -19.64 20.08 36.43
C ALA A 53 -20.75 20.09 37.49
N TYR A 54 -21.23 18.92 37.90
CA TYR A 54 -22.28 18.78 38.91
C TYR A 54 -21.82 19.14 40.32
N ALA A 55 -20.51 19.11 40.61
CA ALA A 55 -19.92 19.49 41.90
C ALA A 55 -19.77 21.01 42.09
N VAL A 56 -19.92 21.81 41.02
CA VAL A 56 -19.80 23.27 41.09
C VAL A 56 -20.84 23.85 42.07
N GLY A 57 -20.39 24.62 43.05
CA GLY A 57 -21.22 25.22 44.08
C GLY A 57 -21.78 24.24 45.10
N LYS A 58 -21.39 22.94 45.07
CA LYS A 58 -21.91 21.92 46.00
C LYS A 58 -20.87 21.43 47.01
N LYS A 59 -19.58 21.66 46.80
CA LYS A 59 -18.48 21.17 47.67
C LYS A 59 -17.77 22.35 48.35
N GLY A 60 -17.48 22.20 49.65
CA GLY A 60 -16.76 23.18 50.47
C GLY A 60 -17.67 24.01 51.41
N ASN A 61 -17.09 25.05 52.02
CA ASN A 61 -17.84 25.94 52.90
C ASN A 61 -18.82 26.86 52.14
N LEU A 62 -19.77 27.47 52.85
CA LEU A 62 -20.83 28.27 52.23
C LEU A 62 -20.27 29.42 51.36
N ILE A 63 -19.23 30.08 51.81
CA ILE A 63 -18.61 31.23 51.09
C ILE A 63 -18.00 30.75 49.76
N LYS A 64 -17.29 29.61 49.75
CA LYS A 64 -16.72 29.03 48.56
C LYS A 64 -17.80 28.61 47.56
N ARG A 65 -18.86 27.97 48.05
CA ARG A 65 -20.01 27.52 47.21
C ARG A 65 -20.72 28.70 46.57
N MET A 66 -21.00 29.81 47.34
CA MET A 66 -21.61 30.99 46.79
C MET A 66 -20.73 31.67 45.73
N ARG A 67 -19.41 31.75 45.97
CA ARG A 67 -18.45 32.32 45.01
C ARG A 67 -18.35 31.47 43.72
N GLU A 68 -18.36 30.15 43.85
CA GLU A 68 -18.34 29.25 42.67
C GLU A 68 -19.61 29.39 41.81
N VAL A 69 -20.78 29.51 42.43
CA VAL A 69 -22.05 29.76 41.74
C VAL A 69 -22.05 31.12 41.07
N GLU A 70 -21.63 32.17 41.77
CA GLU A 70 -21.55 33.54 41.24
C GLU A 70 -20.61 33.61 40.03
N ASN A 71 -19.40 33.02 40.13
CA ASN A 71 -18.44 32.99 39.03
C ASN A 71 -18.99 32.21 37.83
N ALA A 72 -19.69 31.10 38.08
CA ALA A 72 -20.30 30.31 37.01
C ALA A 72 -21.45 31.06 36.31
N HIS A 73 -22.18 31.92 37.02
CA HIS A 73 -23.20 32.79 36.43
C HIS A 73 -22.61 33.95 35.62
N GLN A 74 -21.53 34.57 36.10
CA GLN A 74 -20.93 35.74 35.45
C GLN A 74 -20.02 35.39 34.25
N SER A 75 -19.23 34.33 34.37
CA SER A 75 -18.17 34.02 33.40
C SER A 75 -18.36 32.67 32.69
N GLY A 76 -19.37 31.87 33.07
CA GLY A 76 -19.49 30.49 32.69
C GLY A 76 -18.39 29.60 33.29
N LYS A 77 -18.50 28.30 33.13
CA LYS A 77 -17.44 27.35 33.45
C LYS A 77 -17.38 26.30 32.36
N THR A 78 -16.28 26.27 31.62
CA THR A 78 -16.07 25.34 30.54
C THR A 78 -15.33 24.11 31.04
N PHE A 79 -15.76 22.97 30.61
CA PHE A 79 -15.10 21.69 30.84
C PHE A 79 -14.71 21.10 29.47
N ALA A 80 -13.41 20.89 29.24
CA ALA A 80 -12.93 20.36 27.98
C ALA A 80 -13.06 18.84 27.95
N LEU A 81 -13.68 18.32 26.92
CA LEU A 81 -13.63 16.90 26.58
C LEU A 81 -12.21 16.53 26.19
N LYS A 82 -11.70 15.43 26.75
CA LYS A 82 -10.43 14.84 26.36
C LYS A 82 -10.71 13.69 25.39
N TYR A 83 -9.93 13.63 24.33
CA TYR A 83 -9.98 12.53 23.40
C TYR A 83 -8.66 11.74 23.35
N SER A 84 -8.73 10.53 22.91
CA SER A 84 -7.60 9.64 22.62
C SER A 84 -7.94 8.75 21.44
N PHE A 85 -6.93 8.10 20.87
CA PHE A 85 -7.11 7.12 19.80
C PHE A 85 -6.86 5.73 20.35
N ASP A 86 -7.66 4.77 19.91
CA ASP A 86 -7.31 3.36 19.92
C ASP A 86 -6.24 3.13 18.85
N GLU A 87 -5.01 2.97 19.30
CA GLU A 87 -3.83 2.84 18.44
C GLU A 87 -3.92 1.66 17.49
N GLN A 88 -4.48 0.56 17.97
CA GLN A 88 -4.61 -0.65 17.16
C GLN A 88 -5.69 -0.45 16.09
N LYS A 89 -6.84 0.10 16.45
CA LYS A 89 -7.93 0.37 15.53
C LYS A 89 -7.51 1.38 14.44
N LEU A 90 -6.81 2.45 14.83
CA LEU A 90 -6.28 3.45 13.89
C LEU A 90 -5.29 2.81 12.90
N LYS A 91 -4.37 1.98 13.41
CA LYS A 91 -3.40 1.29 12.56
C LYS A 91 -4.07 0.30 11.61
N GLU A 92 -4.97 -0.54 12.12
CA GLU A 92 -5.73 -1.50 11.30
C GLU A 92 -6.54 -0.77 10.21
N TYR A 93 -7.15 0.37 10.55
CA TYR A 93 -7.88 1.16 9.58
C TYR A 93 -6.96 1.67 8.45
N VAL A 94 -5.83 2.29 8.80
CA VAL A 94 -4.88 2.84 7.82
C VAL A 94 -4.28 1.72 6.97
N GLU A 95 -3.89 0.60 7.58
CA GLU A 95 -3.35 -0.57 6.86
C GLU A 95 -4.37 -1.18 5.89
N LYS A 96 -5.63 -1.27 6.27
CA LYS A 96 -6.66 -1.91 5.46
C LYS A 96 -7.22 -0.98 4.38
N GLU A 97 -7.61 0.24 4.77
CA GLU A 97 -8.37 1.11 3.90
C GLU A 97 -7.48 2.05 3.07
N CYS A 98 -6.29 2.43 3.56
CA CYS A 98 -5.43 3.35 2.82
C CYS A 98 -4.43 2.63 1.89
N THR A 99 -3.91 1.44 2.26
CA THR A 99 -2.96 0.72 1.41
C THR A 99 -3.57 0.11 0.14
N GLN A 100 -4.91 0.04 0.05
CA GLN A 100 -5.57 -0.39 -1.20
C GLN A 100 -5.24 0.52 -2.40
N PHE A 101 -4.78 1.73 -2.14
CA PHE A 101 -4.34 2.69 -3.16
C PHE A 101 -2.85 2.56 -3.52
N ASP A 102 -2.15 1.59 -2.94
CA ASP A 102 -0.76 1.31 -3.28
C ASP A 102 -0.65 0.77 -4.71
N VAL A 103 0.34 1.28 -5.40
CA VAL A 103 0.60 0.95 -6.80
C VAL A 103 2.05 0.50 -6.94
N LYS A 104 2.27 -0.74 -7.37
CA LYS A 104 3.63 -1.23 -7.64
C LYS A 104 4.19 -0.58 -8.90
N ALA A 105 5.45 -0.15 -8.83
CA ALA A 105 6.20 0.32 -9.99
C ALA A 105 6.24 -0.76 -11.08
N LYS A 106 6.07 -0.34 -12.32
CA LYS A 106 6.12 -1.24 -13.46
C LYS A 106 7.01 -0.64 -14.55
N ASN A 107 8.06 -1.37 -14.90
CA ASN A 107 8.92 -1.00 -16.01
C ASN A 107 8.21 -1.08 -17.35
N SER A 108 8.61 -0.23 -18.29
CA SER A 108 8.30 -0.42 -19.70
C SER A 108 8.83 -1.78 -20.18
N LYS A 109 8.11 -2.41 -21.07
CA LYS A 109 8.47 -3.69 -21.71
C LYS A 109 8.51 -3.51 -23.20
N LEU A 110 9.45 -4.19 -23.83
CA LEU A 110 9.54 -4.30 -25.28
C LEU A 110 8.77 -5.53 -25.75
N SER A 111 7.99 -5.39 -26.79
CA SER A 111 7.31 -6.49 -27.46
C SER A 111 7.38 -6.33 -28.98
N LEU A 112 7.44 -7.45 -29.70
CA LEU A 112 7.38 -7.46 -31.17
C LEU A 112 5.91 -7.66 -31.58
N LYS A 113 5.30 -6.65 -32.24
CA LYS A 113 3.93 -6.71 -32.78
C LYS A 113 3.96 -6.39 -34.26
N ASN A 114 3.44 -7.30 -35.09
CA ASN A 114 3.39 -7.13 -36.53
C ASN A 114 4.75 -6.75 -37.16
N GLY A 115 5.84 -7.35 -36.68
CA GLY A 115 7.20 -7.08 -37.16
C GLY A 115 7.82 -5.78 -36.66
N ARG A 116 7.16 -5.03 -35.75
CA ARG A 116 7.69 -3.79 -35.17
C ARG A 116 7.85 -3.93 -33.67
N PHE A 117 8.91 -3.32 -33.14
CA PHE A 117 9.11 -3.21 -31.71
C PHE A 117 8.18 -2.16 -31.11
N VAL A 118 7.46 -2.52 -30.05
CA VAL A 118 6.53 -1.65 -29.35
C VAL A 118 6.90 -1.63 -27.87
N ALA A 119 7.20 -0.45 -27.33
CA ALA A 119 7.42 -0.23 -25.92
C ALA A 119 6.08 0.02 -25.22
N SER A 120 5.86 -0.64 -24.08
CA SER A 120 4.69 -0.35 -23.23
C SER A 120 4.95 0.88 -22.37
N LYS A 121 3.89 1.55 -21.91
CA LYS A 121 4.00 2.60 -20.89
C LYS A 121 4.48 1.97 -19.56
N GLU A 122 5.39 2.65 -18.92
CA GLU A 122 5.78 2.37 -17.54
C GLU A 122 4.73 2.87 -16.55
N ARG A 123 4.93 2.56 -15.28
CA ARG A 123 4.11 3.10 -14.19
C ARG A 123 4.98 3.34 -12.96
N THR A 124 4.96 4.56 -12.44
CA THR A 124 5.55 4.91 -11.15
C THR A 124 4.80 4.18 -10.04
N GLY A 125 5.54 3.62 -9.11
CA GLY A 125 5.02 3.00 -7.90
C GLY A 125 4.70 4.06 -6.84
N ARG A 126 3.76 3.74 -5.98
CA ARG A 126 3.40 4.54 -4.81
C ARG A 126 3.05 3.59 -3.69
N GLU A 127 3.64 3.78 -2.52
CA GLU A 127 3.46 2.96 -1.33
C GLU A 127 3.18 3.87 -0.13
N LEU A 128 2.11 3.58 0.59
CA LEU A 128 1.72 4.33 1.78
C LEU A 128 2.72 4.10 2.91
N GLN A 129 3.17 5.17 3.53
CA GLN A 129 3.96 5.13 4.76
C GLN A 129 3.03 5.15 5.97
N VAL A 130 2.63 3.95 6.44
CA VAL A 130 1.56 3.75 7.43
C VAL A 130 1.83 4.54 8.70
N ASP A 131 2.98 4.34 9.35
CA ASP A 131 3.28 4.97 10.65
C ASP A 131 3.34 6.50 10.52
N GLN A 132 3.96 7.02 9.45
CA GLN A 132 4.02 8.47 9.21
C GLN A 132 2.64 9.06 8.89
N THR A 133 1.77 8.30 8.23
CA THR A 133 0.39 8.72 7.96
C THR A 133 -0.42 8.77 9.24
N ILE A 134 -0.27 7.81 10.13
CA ILE A 134 -0.89 7.80 11.45
C ILE A 134 -0.48 9.04 12.26
N ASP A 135 0.81 9.34 12.29
CA ASP A 135 1.31 10.54 12.98
C ASP A 135 0.75 11.83 12.36
N ARG A 136 0.62 11.86 11.04
CA ARG A 136 0.01 13.00 10.33
C ARG A 136 -1.47 13.16 10.67
N ILE A 137 -2.23 12.05 10.72
CA ILE A 137 -3.64 12.05 11.14
C ILE A 137 -3.76 12.66 12.53
N ARG A 138 -3.01 12.16 13.51
CA ARG A 138 -3.02 12.66 14.89
C ARG A 138 -2.71 14.15 14.95
N LYS A 139 -1.64 14.58 14.30
CA LYS A 139 -1.22 15.98 14.29
C LYS A 139 -2.28 16.89 13.69
N THR A 140 -2.82 16.54 12.53
CA THR A 140 -3.85 17.34 11.87
C THR A 140 -5.10 17.49 12.73
N LEU A 141 -5.53 16.40 13.38
CA LEU A 141 -6.70 16.42 14.23
C LEU A 141 -6.48 17.16 15.57
N GLN A 142 -5.23 17.23 16.05
CA GLN A 142 -4.88 18.02 17.24
C GLN A 142 -4.80 19.53 16.97
N GLU A 143 -4.34 19.91 15.79
CA GLU A 143 -4.11 21.31 15.41
C GLU A 143 -5.36 22.02 14.87
N SER A 144 -6.37 21.25 14.44
CA SER A 144 -7.59 21.79 13.83
C SER A 144 -8.66 22.08 14.87
N ASP A 145 -8.92 23.35 15.13
CA ASP A 145 -9.94 23.78 16.06
C ASP A 145 -11.32 23.85 15.36
N GLN A 146 -12.28 23.03 15.81
CA GLN A 146 -13.72 23.10 15.52
C GLN A 146 -14.19 23.15 14.04
N SER A 147 -13.45 22.57 13.13
CA SER A 147 -13.89 22.44 11.73
C SER A 147 -14.95 21.34 11.57
N ASP A 148 -15.91 21.55 10.65
CA ASP A 148 -16.91 20.52 10.31
C ASP A 148 -16.32 19.39 9.45
N SER A 149 -15.16 19.60 8.84
CA SER A 149 -14.43 18.60 8.05
C SER A 149 -12.93 18.77 8.20
N TYR A 150 -12.21 17.66 8.15
CA TYR A 150 -10.76 17.59 8.28
C TYR A 150 -10.17 16.94 7.05
N THR A 151 -9.10 17.54 6.52
CA THR A 151 -8.36 16.94 5.39
C THR A 151 -6.95 16.59 5.84
N VAL A 152 -6.60 15.33 5.70
CA VAL A 152 -5.28 14.79 6.06
C VAL A 152 -4.56 14.33 4.80
N GLN A 153 -3.35 14.87 4.57
CA GLN A 153 -2.47 14.39 3.50
C GLN A 153 -1.72 13.16 3.98
N ALA A 154 -2.02 11.99 3.41
CA ALA A 154 -1.28 10.76 3.68
C ALA A 154 0.17 10.88 3.15
N ILE A 155 1.08 10.23 3.82
CA ILE A 155 2.49 10.18 3.41
C ILE A 155 2.68 8.99 2.49
N VAL A 156 3.10 9.26 1.25
CA VAL A 156 3.36 8.22 0.25
C VAL A 156 4.80 8.31 -0.25
N GLU A 157 5.42 7.16 -0.42
CA GLU A 157 6.73 7.04 -1.06
C GLU A 157 6.53 6.64 -2.53
N THR A 158 7.21 7.33 -3.43
CA THR A 158 7.16 7.04 -4.86
C THR A 158 8.38 6.23 -5.28
N THR A 159 8.15 5.18 -6.07
CA THR A 159 9.22 4.38 -6.67
C THR A 159 9.20 4.56 -8.18
N GLU A 160 10.24 5.17 -8.71
CA GLU A 160 10.36 5.35 -10.15
C GLU A 160 10.66 4.03 -10.86
N PRO A 161 10.08 3.80 -12.04
CA PRO A 161 10.37 2.63 -12.85
C PRO A 161 11.83 2.70 -13.34
N LYS A 162 12.52 1.57 -13.26
CA LYS A 162 13.92 1.48 -13.71
C LYS A 162 14.07 1.67 -15.21
N TYR A 163 13.05 1.28 -15.98
CA TYR A 163 13.04 1.35 -17.45
C TYR A 163 11.78 2.09 -17.89
N THR A 164 11.99 3.26 -18.50
CA THR A 164 10.93 4.10 -19.05
C THR A 164 10.61 3.71 -20.49
N GLN A 165 9.45 4.12 -20.97
CA GLN A 165 9.07 3.93 -22.38
C GLN A 165 10.05 4.61 -23.32
N GLU A 166 10.54 5.79 -22.97
CA GLU A 166 11.56 6.51 -23.74
C GLU A 166 12.84 5.68 -23.91
N MET A 167 13.33 5.08 -22.81
CA MET A 167 14.53 4.24 -22.86
C MET A 167 14.32 3.00 -23.73
N VAL A 168 13.18 2.32 -23.55
CA VAL A 168 12.87 1.05 -24.22
C VAL A 168 12.53 1.26 -25.70
N SER A 169 11.93 2.39 -26.07
CA SER A 169 11.60 2.74 -27.47
C SER A 169 12.82 2.96 -28.36
N LYS A 170 14.02 3.11 -27.77
CA LYS A 170 15.28 3.18 -28.52
C LYS A 170 15.68 1.82 -29.16
N CYS A 171 15.10 0.70 -28.70
CA CYS A 171 15.28 -0.61 -29.32
C CYS A 171 14.36 -0.74 -30.53
N GLN A 172 14.87 -0.46 -31.73
CA GLN A 172 14.06 -0.43 -32.97
C GLN A 172 14.46 -1.50 -33.96
N ASP A 173 15.72 -1.98 -33.93
CA ASP A 173 16.28 -2.86 -34.92
C ASP A 173 16.31 -4.31 -34.46
N LEU A 174 16.03 -5.25 -35.37
CA LEU A 174 16.21 -6.68 -35.17
C LEU A 174 17.67 -7.03 -35.49
N LEU A 175 18.48 -7.28 -34.47
CA LEU A 175 19.91 -7.56 -34.62
C LEU A 175 20.22 -9.02 -34.92
N GLY A 176 19.40 -9.96 -34.45
CA GLY A 176 19.57 -11.38 -34.67
C GLY A 176 18.30 -12.17 -34.48
N ARG A 177 18.18 -13.29 -35.16
CA ARG A 177 17.03 -14.20 -35.08
C ARG A 177 17.44 -15.64 -35.23
N TYR A 178 16.93 -16.49 -34.35
CA TYR A 178 17.06 -17.94 -34.50
C TYR A 178 15.82 -18.64 -33.94
N SER A 179 15.46 -19.78 -34.47
CA SER A 179 14.30 -20.53 -34.02
C SER A 179 14.54 -22.05 -34.03
N THR A 180 14.00 -22.74 -33.04
CA THR A 180 13.97 -24.20 -32.96
C THR A 180 12.57 -24.66 -32.60
N SER A 181 12.20 -25.87 -33.09
CA SER A 181 10.89 -26.44 -32.77
C SER A 181 10.99 -27.40 -31.59
N TYR A 182 9.95 -27.42 -30.76
CA TYR A 182 9.76 -28.42 -29.71
C TYR A 182 8.37 -29.07 -29.78
N ALA A 183 7.76 -29.08 -30.98
CA ALA A 183 6.40 -29.58 -31.21
C ALA A 183 6.25 -31.08 -30.87
N THR A 184 7.33 -31.88 -30.98
CA THR A 184 7.34 -33.30 -30.64
C THR A 184 7.71 -33.59 -29.19
N SER A 185 7.86 -32.59 -28.37
CA SER A 185 8.22 -32.72 -26.95
C SER A 185 7.05 -33.19 -26.11
N THR A 186 7.36 -33.93 -25.03
CA THR A 186 6.37 -34.21 -23.98
C THR A 186 5.82 -32.89 -23.36
N ALA A 187 4.64 -32.94 -22.79
CA ALA A 187 4.02 -31.77 -22.15
C ALA A 187 4.92 -31.18 -21.05
N ALA A 188 5.59 -32.01 -20.26
CA ALA A 188 6.51 -31.57 -19.21
C ALA A 188 7.71 -30.82 -19.80
N ARG A 189 8.33 -31.36 -20.84
CA ARG A 189 9.45 -30.70 -21.53
C ARG A 189 9.04 -29.42 -22.21
N ALA A 190 7.87 -29.38 -22.87
CA ALA A 190 7.32 -28.17 -23.47
C ALA A 190 7.09 -27.06 -22.43
N THR A 191 6.55 -27.43 -21.24
CA THR A 191 6.39 -26.50 -20.12
C THR A 191 7.73 -25.90 -19.69
N ASN A 192 8.79 -26.71 -19.59
CA ASN A 192 10.14 -26.25 -19.23
C ASN A 192 10.70 -25.24 -20.23
N VAL A 193 10.56 -25.55 -21.52
CA VAL A 193 11.01 -24.66 -22.62
C VAL A 193 10.24 -23.33 -22.57
N GLN A 194 8.92 -23.38 -22.42
CA GLN A 194 8.08 -22.17 -22.32
C GLN A 194 8.42 -21.34 -21.08
N THR A 195 8.62 -21.99 -19.92
CA THR A 195 8.98 -21.32 -18.67
C THR A 195 10.32 -20.59 -18.80
N ALA A 196 11.35 -21.25 -19.34
CA ALA A 196 12.67 -20.65 -19.52
C ALA A 196 12.64 -19.52 -20.56
N ALA A 197 12.01 -19.73 -21.70
CA ALA A 197 11.86 -18.71 -22.75
C ALA A 197 11.06 -17.50 -22.26
N GLY A 198 9.96 -17.74 -21.52
CA GLY A 198 9.14 -16.68 -20.94
C GLY A 198 9.90 -15.80 -19.94
N ARG A 199 10.86 -16.35 -19.20
CA ARG A 199 11.71 -15.59 -18.26
C ARG A 199 12.77 -14.75 -18.97
N ILE A 200 13.26 -15.20 -20.12
CA ILE A 200 14.22 -14.46 -20.96
C ILE A 200 13.51 -13.32 -21.69
N ASN A 201 12.28 -13.57 -22.13
CA ASN A 201 11.52 -12.64 -22.95
C ASN A 201 11.31 -11.29 -22.24
N GLY A 202 11.57 -10.20 -22.96
CA GLY A 202 11.45 -8.83 -22.45
C GLY A 202 12.63 -8.39 -21.59
N THR A 203 13.69 -9.18 -21.46
CA THR A 203 14.94 -8.73 -20.81
C THR A 203 15.61 -7.66 -21.64
N ILE A 204 15.95 -6.53 -21.01
CA ILE A 204 16.68 -5.44 -21.63
C ILE A 204 18.10 -5.42 -21.08
N LEU A 205 19.06 -5.52 -21.99
CA LEU A 205 20.48 -5.48 -21.67
C LEU A 205 21.05 -4.11 -22.06
N TYR A 206 21.54 -3.37 -21.08
CA TYR A 206 22.16 -2.08 -21.29
C TYR A 206 23.65 -2.21 -21.62
N PRO A 207 24.25 -1.23 -22.31
CA PRO A 207 25.69 -1.19 -22.57
C PRO A 207 26.51 -1.43 -21.31
N GLY A 208 27.54 -2.26 -21.40
CA GLY A 208 28.41 -2.64 -20.28
C GLY A 208 27.78 -3.61 -19.26
N LYS A 209 26.56 -4.11 -19.47
CA LYS A 209 25.95 -5.13 -18.63
C LYS A 209 26.08 -6.52 -19.22
N THR A 210 26.13 -7.53 -18.36
CA THR A 210 26.23 -8.94 -18.75
C THR A 210 24.88 -9.62 -18.55
N PHE A 211 24.42 -10.35 -19.57
CA PHE A 211 23.28 -11.24 -19.47
C PHE A 211 23.74 -12.63 -18.99
N SER A 212 23.14 -13.12 -17.93
CA SER A 212 23.38 -14.49 -17.44
C SER A 212 22.12 -15.31 -17.60
N THR A 213 22.11 -16.25 -18.54
CA THR A 213 21.00 -17.17 -18.78
C THR A 213 20.61 -17.89 -17.49
N ILE A 214 21.57 -18.42 -16.74
CA ILE A 214 21.32 -19.17 -15.50
C ILE A 214 20.58 -18.30 -14.47
N LYS A 215 21.01 -17.04 -14.29
CA LYS A 215 20.35 -16.11 -13.34
C LYS A 215 18.92 -15.78 -13.79
N VAL A 216 18.69 -15.60 -15.08
CA VAL A 216 17.38 -15.20 -15.62
C VAL A 216 16.38 -16.35 -15.58
N ILE A 217 16.79 -17.57 -15.98
CA ILE A 217 15.90 -18.73 -15.93
C ILE A 217 15.65 -19.24 -14.51
N LYS A 218 16.44 -18.80 -13.54
CA LYS A 218 16.43 -19.21 -12.11
C LYS A 218 16.77 -20.69 -11.94
N GLU A 219 16.76 -21.14 -10.70
CA GLU A 219 16.92 -22.55 -10.36
C GLU A 219 15.78 -23.39 -10.94
N ARG A 220 16.13 -24.54 -11.48
CA ARG A 220 15.19 -25.48 -12.11
C ARG A 220 14.51 -26.35 -11.04
N THR A 221 13.54 -25.79 -10.35
CA THR A 221 12.73 -26.44 -9.32
C THR A 221 11.25 -26.42 -9.69
N GLU A 222 10.45 -27.30 -9.11
CA GLU A 222 9.00 -27.32 -9.29
C GLU A 222 8.35 -26.03 -8.77
N ALA A 223 8.85 -25.49 -7.67
CA ALA A 223 8.42 -24.17 -7.14
C ALA A 223 8.64 -23.04 -8.15
N ASN A 224 9.63 -23.15 -9.00
CA ASN A 224 9.90 -22.25 -10.10
C ASN A 224 9.13 -22.59 -11.40
N GLY A 225 8.20 -23.54 -11.36
CA GLY A 225 7.34 -23.92 -12.49
C GLY A 225 7.96 -24.89 -13.47
N TYR A 226 9.13 -25.49 -13.15
CA TYR A 226 9.71 -26.54 -13.95
C TYR A 226 9.13 -27.90 -13.60
N LYS A 227 9.18 -28.83 -14.58
CA LYS A 227 8.68 -30.18 -14.47
C LYS A 227 9.81 -31.17 -14.67
N SER A 228 9.67 -32.41 -14.15
CA SER A 228 10.56 -33.50 -14.47
C SER A 228 10.36 -33.89 -15.94
N ALA A 229 11.46 -33.95 -16.69
CA ALA A 229 11.49 -34.37 -18.09
C ALA A 229 12.89 -34.88 -18.44
N SER A 230 12.99 -35.61 -19.53
CA SER A 230 14.25 -36.24 -19.95
C SER A 230 15.30 -35.17 -20.28
N GLU A 231 16.51 -35.35 -19.73
CA GLU A 231 17.70 -34.55 -20.00
C GLU A 231 18.93 -35.45 -20.24
N TYR A 232 19.96 -34.87 -20.88
CA TYR A 232 21.25 -35.55 -21.04
C TYR A 232 22.14 -35.24 -19.84
N SER A 233 22.57 -36.24 -19.12
CA SER A 233 23.52 -36.13 -18.02
C SER A 233 24.57 -37.23 -18.14
N SER A 234 25.85 -36.88 -18.18
CA SER A 234 26.99 -37.80 -18.25
C SER A 234 26.86 -38.84 -19.37
N GLY A 235 26.37 -38.40 -20.56
CA GLY A 235 26.22 -39.25 -21.74
C GLY A 235 25.02 -40.21 -21.72
N LYS A 236 24.14 -40.09 -20.74
CA LYS A 236 22.91 -40.87 -20.59
C LYS A 236 21.68 -39.96 -20.61
N VAL A 237 20.55 -40.55 -21.04
CA VAL A 237 19.25 -39.90 -20.90
C VAL A 237 18.70 -40.27 -19.53
N VAL A 238 18.43 -39.26 -18.71
CA VAL A 238 17.85 -39.39 -17.37
C VAL A 238 16.70 -38.40 -17.22
N ASP A 239 15.81 -38.64 -16.26
CA ASP A 239 14.76 -37.67 -15.93
C ASP A 239 15.27 -36.70 -14.88
N GLY A 240 15.10 -35.41 -15.16
CA GLY A 240 15.51 -34.34 -14.25
C GLY A 240 14.57 -33.12 -14.34
N VAL A 241 14.49 -32.34 -13.25
CA VAL A 241 13.66 -31.16 -13.22
C VAL A 241 14.28 -30.08 -14.13
N GLY A 242 13.52 -29.64 -15.13
CA GLY A 242 13.98 -28.67 -16.11
C GLY A 242 14.56 -29.27 -17.38
N GLY A 243 14.37 -30.57 -17.64
CA GLY A 243 14.75 -31.19 -18.90
C GLY A 243 14.21 -30.41 -20.11
N GLY A 244 15.08 -30.12 -21.09
CA GLY A 244 14.77 -29.33 -22.28
C GLY A 244 15.27 -27.87 -22.25
N VAL A 245 15.66 -27.33 -21.13
CA VAL A 245 16.10 -25.92 -20.99
C VAL A 245 17.39 -25.60 -21.78
N CYS A 246 18.26 -26.60 -22.01
CA CYS A 246 19.44 -26.47 -22.87
C CYS A 246 19.07 -26.00 -24.28
N GLN A 247 17.94 -26.48 -24.83
CA GLN A 247 17.46 -26.03 -26.13
C GLN A 247 17.20 -24.50 -26.16
N VAL A 248 16.64 -23.92 -25.08
CA VAL A 248 16.41 -22.46 -24.98
C VAL A 248 17.74 -21.71 -24.98
N SER A 249 18.72 -22.17 -24.21
CA SER A 249 20.05 -21.56 -24.16
C SER A 249 20.76 -21.62 -25.52
N THR A 250 20.70 -22.77 -26.20
CA THR A 250 21.30 -22.92 -27.55
C THR A 250 20.57 -22.04 -28.58
N THR A 251 19.26 -21.96 -28.52
CA THR A 251 18.47 -21.10 -29.43
C THR A 251 18.83 -19.64 -29.24
N LEU A 252 18.92 -19.19 -27.97
CA LEU A 252 19.35 -17.83 -27.65
C LEU A 252 20.77 -17.54 -28.12
N TYR A 253 21.71 -18.47 -27.86
CA TYR A 253 23.09 -18.29 -28.29
C TYR A 253 23.18 -18.09 -29.81
N ASN A 254 22.53 -18.93 -30.58
CA ASN A 254 22.52 -18.78 -32.05
C ASN A 254 21.85 -17.50 -32.52
N ALA A 255 20.83 -17.02 -31.82
CA ALA A 255 20.22 -15.70 -32.15
C ALA A 255 21.14 -14.52 -31.86
N VAL A 256 22.08 -14.66 -30.92
CA VAL A 256 23.02 -13.57 -30.53
C VAL A 256 24.25 -13.53 -31.43
N ILE A 257 24.69 -14.67 -31.94
CA ILE A 257 25.93 -14.76 -32.76
C ILE A 257 25.66 -14.63 -34.27
N ASN A 258 24.41 -14.77 -34.73
CA ASN A 258 23.99 -14.57 -36.11
C ASN A 258 23.39 -13.16 -36.33
#